data_a5fbf9084ec295ec0aabf4df6fc9b8cd
#
_entry.id   a5fbf9084ec295ec0aabf4df6fc9b8cd
#
_cell.length_a   1.000
_cell.length_b   1.000
_cell.length_c   1.000
_cell.angle_alpha   90.00
_cell.angle_beta   90.00
_cell.angle_gamma   90.00
#
_symmetry.space_group_name_H-M   'P 1'
#
loop_
_entity.id
_entity.type
_entity.pdbx_description
1 polymer ?
#
loop_
_entity_poly.entity_id
_entity_poly.type
_entity_poly.pdbx_seq_one_letter_code
_entity_poly.pdbx_strand_id
1 'polypeptide(L)'
;LKLQSLSLIFFKNHSDFKWEGVDDVVAIAGLNGAGKTSILDAIHFLCVGKSYFASTDVQCIQNDALQSGIIAKLKTDKLTDLKIKLKRGGRKVIERDGVPYKKMLEHIGQFLAVIIAPSDIELVYGANEKRRSFINQILCQVDGGHLIDLMTYNKLLDHRNKHLKQDMIDDALIQTLDTQIAPLAQAIYAKRETFLSEFSAVFANEYHRISGERERIILHYTSQLQSNSYLDVAAHCRSKDMILQRSNGGIHKDELELELGGLSLRKYGSQGQIKSSLIALKLAEYKYLQKHTSKNPFLLLDDIFEKIDEERAQVLTQIIKNDNFGQIFITDTNEHRLTAFCEAIGKPYTTLLLA
;
A
#
# COMPACT_ATOMS: atom_id res chain seq x y z
N LEU A 1 -17.59 6.60 0.44
CA LEU A 1 -16.82 6.79 -0.79
C LEU A 1 -17.33 5.83 -1.87
N LYS A 2 -17.77 6.33 -3.04
CA LYS A 2 -18.15 5.51 -4.20
C LYS A 2 -17.56 6.09 -5.48
N LEU A 3 -17.00 5.26 -6.33
CA LEU A 3 -16.63 5.58 -7.69
C LEU A 3 -17.88 5.46 -8.57
N GLN A 4 -18.22 6.50 -9.32
CA GLN A 4 -19.38 6.54 -10.20
C GLN A 4 -19.00 6.43 -11.68
N SER A 5 -17.81 6.92 -12.04
CA SER A 5 -17.27 6.72 -13.38
C SER A 5 -15.75 6.66 -13.36
N LEU A 6 -15.18 5.93 -14.29
CA LEU A 6 -13.75 5.80 -14.52
C LEU A 6 -13.47 5.82 -16.03
N SER A 7 -12.58 6.70 -16.44
CA SER A 7 -12.04 6.70 -17.82
C SER A 7 -10.53 6.62 -17.76
N LEU A 8 -9.97 5.71 -18.55
CA LEU A 8 -8.54 5.49 -18.72
C LEU A 8 -8.14 5.81 -20.17
N ILE A 9 -7.13 6.66 -20.33
CA ILE A 9 -6.62 7.07 -21.63
C ILE A 9 -5.13 6.71 -21.66
N PHE A 10 -4.74 5.81 -22.54
CA PHE A 10 -3.37 5.29 -22.67
C PHE A 10 -2.74 4.86 -21.34
N PHE A 11 -3.55 4.27 -20.46
CA PHE A 11 -3.10 3.80 -19.14
C PHE A 11 -2.84 2.28 -19.21
N LYS A 12 -1.57 1.89 -19.09
CA LYS A 12 -1.13 0.48 -19.19
C LYS A 12 -1.69 -0.20 -20.44
N ASN A 13 -2.57 -1.21 -20.27
CA ASN A 13 -3.18 -1.97 -21.37
C ASN A 13 -4.35 -1.23 -22.03
N HIS A 14 -4.89 -0.19 -21.38
CA HIS A 14 -6.09 0.49 -21.88
C HIS A 14 -5.75 1.72 -22.70
N SER A 15 -6.09 1.74 -23.99
CA SER A 15 -5.97 2.89 -24.87
C SER A 15 -7.11 3.89 -24.65
N ASP A 16 -8.36 3.40 -24.58
CA ASP A 16 -9.57 4.13 -24.20
C ASP A 16 -10.52 3.16 -23.49
N PHE A 17 -10.67 3.35 -22.19
CA PHE A 17 -11.58 2.57 -21.36
C PHE A 17 -12.53 3.50 -20.63
N LYS A 18 -13.82 3.15 -20.60
CA LYS A 18 -14.84 3.88 -19.87
C LYS A 18 -15.75 2.93 -19.13
N TRP A 19 -16.04 3.26 -17.90
CA TRP A 19 -16.99 2.56 -17.04
C TRP A 19 -17.80 3.57 -16.24
N GLU A 20 -19.10 3.26 -16.07
CA GLU A 20 -20.01 3.98 -15.18
C GLU A 20 -20.82 2.98 -14.37
N GLY A 21 -21.04 3.28 -13.09
CA GLY A 21 -21.81 2.43 -12.20
C GLY A 21 -21.88 2.99 -10.78
N VAL A 22 -22.80 2.46 -9.98
CA VAL A 22 -23.02 2.91 -8.60
C VAL A 22 -23.14 1.78 -7.60
N ASP A 23 -22.99 0.53 -8.06
CA ASP A 23 -23.18 -0.65 -7.24
C ASP A 23 -22.10 -0.79 -6.15
N ASP A 24 -22.43 -1.54 -5.11
CA ASP A 24 -21.52 -1.76 -3.98
C ASP A 24 -20.39 -2.72 -4.34
N VAL A 25 -20.62 -3.63 -5.29
CA VAL A 25 -19.63 -4.59 -5.78
C VAL A 25 -19.54 -4.47 -7.31
N VAL A 26 -18.31 -4.34 -7.82
CA VAL A 26 -18.01 -4.35 -9.25
C VAL A 26 -17.12 -5.54 -9.54
N ALA A 27 -17.70 -6.55 -10.19
CA ALA A 27 -17.02 -7.76 -10.63
C ALA A 27 -16.43 -7.53 -12.03
N ILE A 28 -15.15 -7.76 -12.22
CA ILE A 28 -14.44 -7.54 -13.49
C ILE A 28 -13.91 -8.89 -13.97
N ALA A 29 -14.57 -9.46 -14.98
CA ALA A 29 -14.18 -10.71 -15.59
C ALA A 29 -13.46 -10.48 -16.93
N GLY A 30 -12.53 -11.36 -17.27
CA GLY A 30 -11.82 -11.33 -18.56
C GLY A 30 -10.59 -12.23 -18.57
N LEU A 31 -10.07 -12.50 -19.73
CA LEU A 31 -8.86 -13.32 -19.89
C LEU A 31 -7.63 -12.69 -19.25
N ASN A 32 -6.58 -13.49 -19.06
CA ASN A 32 -5.28 -12.96 -18.61
C ASN A 32 -4.76 -11.97 -19.67
N GLY A 33 -4.30 -10.80 -19.20
CA GLY A 33 -3.85 -9.72 -20.09
C GLY A 33 -4.94 -8.74 -20.55
N ALA A 34 -6.23 -8.99 -20.32
CA ALA A 34 -7.33 -8.08 -20.68
C ALA A 34 -7.32 -6.73 -19.95
N GLY A 35 -6.42 -6.54 -18.97
CA GLY A 35 -6.28 -5.27 -18.25
C GLY A 35 -7.07 -5.16 -16.94
N LYS A 36 -7.62 -6.25 -16.40
CA LYS A 36 -8.34 -6.26 -15.11
C LYS A 36 -7.56 -5.58 -13.99
N THR A 37 -6.32 -6.04 -13.75
CA THR A 37 -5.39 -5.46 -12.77
C THR A 37 -5.10 -3.99 -13.04
N SER A 38 -5.08 -3.57 -14.31
CA SER A 38 -4.85 -2.15 -14.67
C SER A 38 -5.98 -1.25 -14.22
N ILE A 39 -7.22 -1.72 -14.22
CA ILE A 39 -8.37 -0.98 -13.69
C ILE A 39 -8.25 -0.82 -12.18
N LEU A 40 -7.95 -1.89 -11.44
CA LEU A 40 -7.73 -1.82 -9.98
C LEU A 40 -6.56 -0.88 -9.64
N ASP A 41 -5.48 -0.96 -10.41
CA ASP A 41 -4.33 -0.07 -10.22
C ASP A 41 -4.67 1.40 -10.47
N ALA A 42 -5.52 1.70 -11.46
CA ALA A 42 -6.00 3.06 -11.71
C ALA A 42 -6.83 3.59 -10.53
N ILE A 43 -7.70 2.78 -9.93
CA ILE A 43 -8.47 3.14 -8.73
C ILE A 43 -7.53 3.38 -7.55
N HIS A 44 -6.56 2.50 -7.33
CA HIS A 44 -5.53 2.70 -6.30
C HIS A 44 -4.73 3.98 -6.55
N PHE A 45 -4.33 4.22 -7.80
CA PHE A 45 -3.58 5.43 -8.19
C PHE A 45 -4.39 6.70 -7.89
N LEU A 46 -5.70 6.70 -8.18
CA LEU A 46 -6.61 7.81 -7.83
C LEU A 46 -6.62 8.11 -6.33
N CYS A 47 -6.49 7.10 -5.48
CA CYS A 47 -6.53 7.28 -4.03
C CYS A 47 -5.18 7.67 -3.43
N VAL A 48 -4.09 7.01 -3.86
CA VAL A 48 -2.77 7.10 -3.22
C VAL A 48 -1.81 8.00 -4.02
N GLY A 49 -2.15 8.34 -5.26
CA GLY A 49 -1.32 9.16 -6.14
C GLY A 49 -0.12 8.44 -6.76
N LYS A 50 -0.06 7.11 -6.66
CA LYS A 50 0.95 6.26 -7.30
C LYS A 50 0.39 4.88 -7.63
N SER A 51 0.98 4.20 -8.62
CA SER A 51 0.67 2.80 -8.92
C SER A 51 1.02 1.89 -7.74
N TYR A 52 0.22 0.83 -7.57
CA TYR A 52 0.53 -0.27 -6.66
C TYR A 52 1.58 -1.22 -7.25
N PHE A 53 1.48 -1.49 -8.55
CA PHE A 53 2.27 -2.51 -9.24
C PHE A 53 3.50 -1.94 -9.96
N ALA A 54 3.44 -0.70 -10.44
CA ALA A 54 4.55 -0.08 -11.16
C ALA A 54 5.46 0.73 -10.24
N SER A 55 6.76 0.63 -10.43
CA SER A 55 7.76 1.36 -9.63
C SER A 55 7.88 2.83 -10.04
N THR A 56 7.49 3.18 -11.27
CA THR A 56 7.55 4.55 -11.80
C THR A 56 6.26 4.92 -12.53
N ASP A 57 5.92 6.21 -12.52
CA ASP A 57 4.74 6.73 -13.23
C ASP A 57 4.82 6.50 -14.75
N VAL A 58 6.04 6.45 -15.31
CA VAL A 58 6.26 6.21 -16.76
C VAL A 58 5.80 4.81 -17.17
N GLN A 59 5.94 3.81 -16.29
CA GLN A 59 5.47 2.44 -16.56
C GLN A 59 3.93 2.33 -16.61
N CYS A 60 3.22 3.34 -16.15
CA CYS A 60 1.76 3.42 -16.26
C CYS A 60 1.29 4.02 -17.59
N ILE A 61 2.19 4.59 -18.38
CA ILE A 61 1.89 5.15 -19.71
C ILE A 61 2.08 4.06 -20.76
N GLN A 62 1.08 3.82 -21.61
CA GLN A 62 1.15 2.86 -22.71
C GLN A 62 2.40 3.12 -23.59
N ASN A 63 3.01 2.05 -24.10
CA ASN A 63 4.36 2.12 -24.69
C ASN A 63 4.51 3.20 -25.77
N ASP A 64 3.55 3.32 -26.68
CA ASP A 64 3.61 4.25 -27.83
C ASP A 64 3.00 5.63 -27.51
N ALA A 65 2.55 5.86 -26.26
CA ALA A 65 1.94 7.10 -25.85
C ALA A 65 2.94 8.02 -25.12
N LEU A 66 2.83 9.33 -25.35
CA LEU A 66 3.60 10.36 -24.66
C LEU A 66 2.98 10.74 -23.30
N GLN A 67 1.70 10.49 -23.13
CA GLN A 67 0.94 10.86 -21.95
C GLN A 67 -0.17 9.84 -21.66
N SER A 68 -0.63 9.83 -20.42
CA SER A 68 -1.75 9.00 -19.97
C SER A 68 -2.66 9.81 -19.06
N GLY A 69 -3.93 9.43 -18.99
CA GLY A 69 -4.94 10.06 -18.16
C GLY A 69 -5.79 9.05 -17.40
N ILE A 70 -6.04 9.35 -16.13
CA ILE A 70 -7.06 8.68 -15.31
C ILE A 70 -8.06 9.75 -14.92
N ILE A 71 -9.34 9.57 -15.26
CA ILE A 71 -10.42 10.52 -14.97
C ILE A 71 -11.51 9.77 -14.23
N ALA A 72 -11.97 10.31 -13.10
CA ALA A 72 -12.96 9.66 -12.28
C ALA A 72 -13.96 10.66 -11.66
N LYS A 73 -15.19 10.21 -11.48
CA LYS A 73 -16.18 10.88 -10.62
C LYS A 73 -16.36 10.06 -9.35
N LEU A 74 -16.12 10.70 -8.22
CA LEU A 74 -16.19 10.10 -6.90
C LEU A 74 -17.32 10.74 -6.11
N LYS A 75 -18.18 9.92 -5.51
CA LYS A 75 -19.22 10.34 -4.58
C LYS A 75 -18.69 10.19 -3.15
N THR A 76 -18.47 11.33 -2.51
CA THR A 76 -18.30 11.47 -1.06
C THR A 76 -19.58 12.12 -0.52
N ASP A 77 -19.48 13.14 0.31
CA ASP A 77 -20.62 13.99 0.68
C ASP A 77 -21.12 14.79 -0.54
N LYS A 78 -20.22 15.14 -1.44
CA LYS A 78 -20.50 15.76 -2.74
C LYS A 78 -19.88 14.95 -3.88
N LEU A 79 -20.36 15.19 -5.09
CA LEU A 79 -19.72 14.69 -6.29
C LEU A 79 -18.39 15.44 -6.51
N THR A 80 -17.33 14.70 -6.77
CA THR A 80 -15.97 15.22 -6.95
C THR A 80 -15.38 14.67 -8.23
N ASP A 81 -14.90 15.52 -9.10
CA ASP A 81 -14.13 15.16 -10.29
C ASP A 81 -12.66 15.05 -9.92
N LEU A 82 -12.05 13.90 -10.18
CA LEU A 82 -10.63 13.65 -9.95
C LEU A 82 -9.95 13.26 -11.25
N LYS A 83 -8.83 13.92 -11.58
CA LYS A 83 -8.10 13.68 -12.80
C LYS A 83 -6.61 13.59 -12.54
N ILE A 84 -5.98 12.54 -13.07
CA ILE A 84 -4.53 12.36 -13.04
C ILE A 84 -4.01 12.40 -14.47
N LYS A 85 -3.00 13.22 -14.71
CA LYS A 85 -2.28 13.32 -15.97
C LYS A 85 -0.84 12.89 -15.77
N LEU A 86 -0.41 11.90 -16.53
CA LEU A 86 0.98 11.41 -16.57
C LEU A 86 1.61 11.80 -17.90
N LYS A 87 2.88 12.22 -17.88
CA LYS A 87 3.63 12.60 -19.09
C LYS A 87 5.04 12.04 -19.02
N ARG A 88 5.52 11.43 -20.11
CA ARG A 88 6.92 11.01 -20.24
C ARG A 88 7.83 12.22 -20.17
N GLY A 89 8.85 12.17 -19.31
CA GLY A 89 9.77 13.29 -19.07
C GLY A 89 9.15 14.50 -18.37
N GLY A 90 7.89 14.43 -17.93
CA GLY A 90 7.18 15.48 -17.22
C GLY A 90 6.81 15.12 -15.78
N ARG A 91 6.26 16.09 -15.06
CA ARG A 91 5.68 15.86 -13.74
C ARG A 91 4.24 15.41 -13.89
N LYS A 92 3.81 14.48 -13.04
CA LYS A 92 2.38 14.15 -12.92
C LYS A 92 1.61 15.33 -12.33
N VAL A 93 0.37 15.47 -12.76
CA VAL A 93 -0.57 16.46 -12.26
C VAL A 93 -1.81 15.72 -11.75
N ILE A 94 -2.24 16.03 -10.54
CA ILE A 94 -3.51 15.57 -9.98
C ILE A 94 -4.41 16.78 -9.78
N GLU A 95 -5.59 16.75 -10.38
CA GLU A 95 -6.58 17.83 -10.35
C GLU A 95 -7.83 17.34 -9.62
N ARG A 96 -8.38 18.16 -8.73
CA ARG A 96 -9.66 17.96 -8.08
C ARG A 96 -10.60 19.10 -8.47
N ASP A 97 -11.78 18.76 -9.02
CA ASP A 97 -12.77 19.73 -9.48
C ASP A 97 -12.17 20.80 -10.43
N GLY A 98 -11.25 20.37 -11.32
CA GLY A 98 -10.53 21.21 -12.28
C GLY A 98 -9.35 22.01 -11.71
N VAL A 99 -9.08 21.92 -10.40
CA VAL A 99 -7.98 22.62 -9.74
C VAL A 99 -6.83 21.65 -9.42
N PRO A 100 -5.61 21.90 -9.93
CA PRO A 100 -4.46 21.04 -9.61
C PRO A 100 -4.03 21.22 -8.15
N TYR A 101 -3.70 20.11 -7.48
CA TYR A 101 -3.08 20.17 -6.17
C TYR A 101 -1.68 20.80 -6.25
N LYS A 102 -1.39 21.71 -5.34
CA LYS A 102 -0.06 22.33 -5.24
C LYS A 102 0.99 21.37 -4.72
N LYS A 103 0.60 20.48 -3.79
CA LYS A 103 1.46 19.48 -3.17
C LYS A 103 0.73 18.13 -3.09
N MET A 104 1.43 17.04 -3.30
CA MET A 104 0.89 15.68 -3.13
C MET A 104 0.30 15.42 -1.74
N LEU A 105 0.83 16.09 -0.72
CA LEU A 105 0.34 16.03 0.65
C LEU A 105 -1.15 16.39 0.77
N GLU A 106 -1.65 17.31 -0.07
CA GLU A 106 -3.05 17.74 -0.07
C GLU A 106 -3.99 16.64 -0.59
N HIS A 107 -3.46 15.70 -1.36
CA HIS A 107 -4.21 14.59 -1.95
C HIS A 107 -4.22 13.33 -1.07
N ILE A 108 -3.08 13.00 -0.47
CA ILE A 108 -2.91 11.76 0.31
C ILE A 108 -3.86 11.76 1.52
N GLY A 109 -4.56 10.63 1.73
CA GLY A 109 -5.56 10.47 2.80
C GLY A 109 -6.93 11.07 2.49
N GLN A 110 -7.12 11.75 1.34
CA GLN A 110 -8.45 12.24 0.94
C GLN A 110 -9.36 11.09 0.49
N PHE A 111 -8.83 10.21 -0.31
CA PHE A 111 -9.47 9.00 -0.80
C PHE A 111 -8.63 7.80 -0.37
N LEU A 112 -9.27 6.70 -0.03
CA LEU A 112 -8.59 5.54 0.53
C LEU A 112 -8.90 4.30 -0.30
N ALA A 113 -7.89 3.48 -0.52
CA ALA A 113 -8.04 2.17 -1.15
C ALA A 113 -7.10 1.17 -0.48
N VAL A 114 -7.60 -0.04 -0.28
CA VAL A 114 -6.80 -1.20 0.10
C VAL A 114 -6.89 -2.22 -1.02
N ILE A 115 -5.75 -2.66 -1.51
CA ILE A 115 -5.66 -3.67 -2.55
C ILE A 115 -5.09 -4.96 -1.96
N ILE A 116 -5.69 -6.09 -2.33
CA ILE A 116 -5.20 -7.43 -2.05
C ILE A 116 -4.86 -8.06 -3.39
N ALA A 117 -3.59 -8.35 -3.61
CA ALA A 117 -3.08 -8.84 -4.87
C ALA A 117 -2.09 -10.01 -4.69
N PRO A 118 -1.89 -10.85 -5.71
CA PRO A 118 -0.91 -11.94 -5.66
C PRO A 118 0.51 -11.50 -5.31
N SER A 119 0.88 -10.28 -5.71
CA SER A 119 2.20 -9.68 -5.42
C SER A 119 2.44 -9.38 -3.94
N ASP A 120 1.40 -9.36 -3.09
CA ASP A 120 1.51 -9.10 -1.66
C ASP A 120 2.34 -10.17 -0.93
N ILE A 121 2.59 -11.31 -1.56
CA ILE A 121 3.49 -12.35 -1.05
C ILE A 121 4.89 -11.81 -0.70
N GLU A 122 5.29 -10.71 -1.32
CA GLU A 122 6.49 -9.94 -1.00
C GLU A 122 6.50 -9.38 0.45
N LEU A 123 5.33 -9.21 1.09
CA LEU A 123 5.24 -8.79 2.49
C LEU A 123 5.75 -9.88 3.45
N VAL A 124 5.69 -11.14 3.05
CA VAL A 124 6.24 -12.26 3.84
C VAL A 124 7.66 -12.62 3.39
N TYR A 125 7.85 -12.88 2.08
CA TYR A 125 9.13 -13.38 1.57
C TYR A 125 10.13 -12.29 1.21
N GLY A 126 9.65 -11.07 0.90
CA GLY A 126 10.50 -9.97 0.47
C GLY A 126 11.39 -9.40 1.57
N ALA A 127 12.22 -8.44 1.19
CA ALA A 127 13.08 -7.72 2.12
C ALA A 127 12.25 -6.87 3.12
N ASN A 128 12.86 -6.54 4.27
CA ASN A 128 12.26 -5.68 5.28
C ASN A 128 11.80 -4.31 4.74
N GLU A 129 12.41 -3.83 3.66
CA GLU A 129 12.00 -2.60 2.97
C GLU A 129 10.55 -2.64 2.52
N LYS A 130 10.06 -3.78 2.00
CA LYS A 130 8.65 -3.96 1.60
C LYS A 130 7.71 -3.79 2.80
N ARG A 131 8.03 -4.39 3.94
CA ARG A 131 7.24 -4.29 5.17
C ARG A 131 7.28 -2.88 5.76
N ARG A 132 8.45 -2.22 5.78
CA ARG A 132 8.54 -0.80 6.17
C ARG A 132 7.74 0.10 5.25
N SER A 133 7.79 -0.15 3.93
CA SER A 133 7.01 0.60 2.95
C SER A 133 5.50 0.44 3.18
N PHE A 134 5.04 -0.77 3.47
CA PHE A 134 3.65 -1.07 3.81
C PHE A 134 3.17 -0.26 5.02
N ILE A 135 3.90 -0.29 6.14
CA ILE A 135 3.56 0.48 7.34
C ILE A 135 3.57 1.99 7.06
N ASN A 136 4.62 2.48 6.41
CA ASN A 136 4.70 3.90 6.09
C ASN A 136 3.55 4.36 5.18
N GLN A 137 3.11 3.49 4.24
CA GLN A 137 1.98 3.81 3.37
C GLN A 137 0.68 3.97 4.15
N ILE A 138 0.43 3.11 5.14
CA ILE A 138 -0.74 3.24 6.03
C ILE A 138 -0.63 4.53 6.85
N LEU A 139 0.50 4.74 7.53
CA LEU A 139 0.72 5.91 8.36
C LEU A 139 0.60 7.23 7.59
N CYS A 140 1.15 7.30 6.37
CA CYS A 140 1.05 8.50 5.52
C CYS A 140 -0.40 8.83 5.12
N GLN A 141 -1.29 7.84 5.01
CA GLN A 141 -2.69 8.07 4.68
C GLN A 141 -3.49 8.62 5.88
N VAL A 142 -3.02 8.35 7.11
CA VAL A 142 -3.67 8.78 8.35
C VAL A 142 -3.06 10.07 8.88
N ASP A 143 -1.75 10.23 8.75
CA ASP A 143 -0.98 11.34 9.31
C ASP A 143 -0.11 12.03 8.24
N GLY A 144 -0.57 13.19 7.76
CA GLY A 144 0.20 14.00 6.81
C GLY A 144 1.55 14.49 7.37
N GLY A 145 1.68 14.66 8.69
CA GLY A 145 2.95 14.98 9.34
C GLY A 145 3.97 13.86 9.21
N HIS A 146 3.52 12.59 9.31
CA HIS A 146 4.39 11.44 9.08
C HIS A 146 4.96 11.41 7.65
N LEU A 147 4.15 11.77 6.66
CA LEU A 147 4.60 11.86 5.28
C LEU A 147 5.70 12.92 5.11
N ILE A 148 5.54 14.11 5.72
CA ILE A 148 6.55 15.18 5.68
C ILE A 148 7.85 14.73 6.33
N ASP A 149 7.76 14.14 7.55
CA ASP A 149 8.91 13.65 8.29
C ASP A 149 9.67 12.59 7.47
N LEU A 150 8.94 11.63 6.87
CA LEU A 150 9.52 10.56 6.06
C LEU A 150 10.19 11.08 4.78
N MET A 151 9.58 12.03 4.09
CA MET A 151 10.16 12.66 2.90
C MET A 151 11.44 13.42 3.25
N THR A 152 11.41 14.18 4.34
CA THR A 152 12.57 14.97 4.80
C THR A 152 13.70 14.05 5.26
N TYR A 153 13.38 13.02 6.05
CA TYR A 153 14.33 12.00 6.47
C TYR A 153 15.03 11.33 5.27
N ASN A 154 14.25 10.87 4.30
CA ASN A 154 14.80 10.20 3.12
C ASN A 154 15.69 11.13 2.28
N LYS A 155 15.33 12.42 2.16
CA LYS A 155 16.15 13.42 1.47
C LYS A 155 17.49 13.64 2.17
N LEU A 156 17.49 13.80 3.49
CA LEU A 156 18.70 13.96 4.28
C LEU A 156 19.58 12.71 4.27
N LEU A 157 18.94 11.52 4.36
CA LEU A 157 19.64 10.24 4.28
C LEU A 157 20.31 10.03 2.92
N ASP A 158 19.62 10.39 1.82
CA ASP A 158 20.21 10.36 0.47
C ASP A 158 21.40 11.32 0.35
N HIS A 159 21.27 12.53 0.90
CA HIS A 159 22.38 13.51 0.93
C HIS A 159 23.59 12.96 1.72
N ARG A 160 23.34 12.40 2.92
CA ARG A 160 24.37 11.72 3.72
C ARG A 160 25.06 10.59 2.94
N ASN A 161 24.27 9.73 2.30
CA ASN A 161 24.81 8.61 1.51
C ASN A 161 25.60 9.07 0.27
N LYS A 162 25.21 10.16 -0.37
CA LYS A 162 25.99 10.76 -1.47
C LYS A 162 27.33 11.29 -0.99
N HIS A 163 27.35 11.90 0.20
CA HIS A 163 28.61 12.42 0.77
C HIS A 163 29.55 11.28 1.20
N LEU A 164 29.02 10.18 1.76
CA LEU A 164 29.82 9.00 2.11
C LEU A 164 30.49 8.31 0.88
N LYS A 165 30.06 8.61 -0.33
CA LYS A 165 30.63 8.09 -1.58
C LYS A 165 31.72 8.98 -2.19
N GLN A 166 32.01 10.12 -1.58
CA GLN A 166 33.05 11.04 -2.05
C GLN A 166 34.43 10.56 -1.61
N ASP A 167 35.46 10.89 -2.39
CA ASP A 167 36.85 10.55 -2.06
C ASP A 167 37.34 11.26 -0.79
N MET A 168 36.84 12.47 -0.52
CA MET A 168 37.09 13.22 0.70
C MET A 168 35.78 13.38 1.48
N ILE A 169 35.69 12.71 2.63
CA ILE A 169 34.52 12.78 3.51
C ILE A 169 34.74 13.93 4.52
N ASP A 170 33.83 14.90 4.50
CA ASP A 170 33.78 15.95 5.50
C ASP A 170 32.99 15.48 6.72
N ASP A 171 33.68 15.19 7.82
CA ASP A 171 33.08 14.74 9.06
C ASP A 171 32.13 15.76 9.69
N ALA A 172 32.40 17.06 9.57
CA ALA A 172 31.53 18.12 10.10
C ALA A 172 30.18 18.15 9.36
N LEU A 173 30.20 17.96 8.04
CA LEU A 173 28.98 17.86 7.25
C LEU A 173 28.16 16.61 7.62
N ILE A 174 28.81 15.46 7.81
CA ILE A 174 28.11 14.24 8.25
C ILE A 174 27.46 14.44 9.63
N GLN A 175 28.18 15.04 10.60
CA GLN A 175 27.62 15.34 11.93
C GLN A 175 26.43 16.32 11.85
N THR A 176 26.52 17.33 10.98
CA THR A 176 25.42 18.27 10.72
C THR A 176 24.19 17.56 10.18
N LEU A 177 24.38 16.65 9.22
CA LEU A 177 23.29 15.85 8.63
C LEU A 177 22.70 14.90 9.69
N ASP A 178 23.53 14.24 10.51
CA ASP A 178 23.09 13.37 11.59
C ASP A 178 22.24 14.13 12.61
N THR A 179 22.63 15.36 12.96
CA THR A 179 21.88 16.25 13.86
C THR A 179 20.51 16.62 13.28
N GLN A 180 20.41 16.85 11.96
CA GLN A 180 19.13 17.12 11.30
C GLN A 180 18.25 15.88 11.15
N ILE A 181 18.83 14.70 10.95
CA ILE A 181 18.14 13.44 10.83
C ILE A 181 17.56 12.97 12.18
N ALA A 182 18.26 13.23 13.28
CA ALA A 182 17.93 12.70 14.62
C ALA A 182 16.47 12.96 15.05
N PRO A 183 15.93 14.19 15.04
CA PRO A 183 14.56 14.44 15.46
C PRO A 183 13.54 13.76 14.54
N LEU A 184 13.81 13.67 13.24
CA LEU A 184 12.93 13.00 12.27
C LEU A 184 12.92 11.48 12.50
N ALA A 185 14.09 10.88 12.70
CA ALA A 185 14.23 9.46 12.98
C ALA A 185 13.47 9.09 14.26
N GLN A 186 13.59 9.89 15.32
CA GLN A 186 12.89 9.66 16.59
C GLN A 186 11.38 9.79 16.43
N ALA A 187 10.91 10.83 15.72
CA ALA A 187 9.48 11.03 15.47
C ALA A 187 8.86 9.88 14.64
N ILE A 188 9.56 9.42 13.59
CA ILE A 188 9.11 8.32 12.76
C ILE A 188 9.10 7.00 13.54
N TYR A 189 10.15 6.75 14.36
CA TYR A 189 10.20 5.58 15.24
C TYR A 189 9.00 5.55 16.21
N ALA A 190 8.75 6.63 16.94
CA ALA A 190 7.66 6.72 17.90
C ALA A 190 6.28 6.48 17.24
N LYS A 191 6.06 7.05 16.05
CA LYS A 191 4.82 6.82 15.29
C LYS A 191 4.67 5.37 14.84
N ARG A 192 5.75 4.72 14.39
CA ARG A 192 5.73 3.29 14.03
C ARG A 192 5.46 2.40 15.25
N GLU A 193 6.08 2.68 16.37
CA GLU A 193 5.87 1.92 17.61
C GLU A 193 4.42 2.01 18.09
N THR A 194 3.85 3.22 18.14
CA THR A 194 2.44 3.45 18.49
C THR A 194 1.50 2.73 17.50
N PHE A 195 1.75 2.87 16.20
CA PHE A 195 0.99 2.18 15.16
C PHE A 195 1.02 0.67 15.35
N LEU A 196 2.21 0.09 15.52
CA LEU A 196 2.37 -1.36 15.60
C LEU A 196 1.78 -1.96 16.87
N SER A 197 1.77 -1.23 17.98
CA SER A 197 1.11 -1.68 19.21
C SER A 197 -0.39 -1.89 19.01
N GLU A 198 -1.05 -1.02 18.26
CA GLU A 198 -2.48 -1.13 17.92
C GLU A 198 -2.72 -2.11 16.76
N PHE A 199 -1.96 -1.95 15.69
CA PHE A 199 -2.12 -2.74 14.46
C PHE A 199 -1.92 -4.24 14.68
N SER A 200 -0.98 -4.64 15.55
CA SER A 200 -0.72 -6.05 15.87
C SER A 200 -1.95 -6.75 16.45
N ALA A 201 -2.72 -6.07 17.29
CA ALA A 201 -3.95 -6.64 17.85
C ALA A 201 -5.03 -6.82 16.77
N VAL A 202 -5.20 -5.82 15.88
CA VAL A 202 -6.14 -5.91 14.75
C VAL A 202 -5.72 -7.02 13.80
N PHE A 203 -4.44 -7.11 13.47
CA PHE A 203 -3.89 -8.13 12.60
C PHE A 203 -4.06 -9.55 13.16
N ALA A 204 -3.78 -9.75 14.45
CA ALA A 204 -3.97 -11.04 15.10
C ALA A 204 -5.45 -11.48 15.09
N ASN A 205 -6.37 -10.53 15.30
CA ASN A 205 -7.81 -10.80 15.22
C ASN A 205 -8.24 -11.19 13.80
N GLU A 206 -7.81 -10.46 12.77
CA GLU A 206 -8.16 -10.81 11.38
C GLU A 206 -7.52 -12.14 10.95
N TYR A 207 -6.29 -12.44 11.41
CA TYR A 207 -5.69 -13.75 11.18
C TYR A 207 -6.50 -14.89 11.81
N HIS A 208 -6.91 -14.71 13.04
CA HIS A 208 -7.76 -15.68 13.76
C HIS A 208 -9.08 -15.96 13.01
N ARG A 209 -9.74 -14.90 12.51
CA ARG A 209 -10.97 -15.04 11.71
C ARG A 209 -10.77 -15.86 10.43
N ILE A 210 -9.60 -15.72 9.76
CA ILE A 210 -9.32 -16.36 8.46
C ILE A 210 -8.77 -17.78 8.66
N SER A 211 -7.95 -18.02 9.68
CA SER A 211 -7.27 -19.30 9.90
C SER A 211 -8.10 -20.32 10.67
N GLY A 212 -9.23 -19.92 11.27
CA GLY A 212 -10.07 -20.78 12.08
C GLY A 212 -9.43 -21.17 13.42
N GLU A 213 -8.83 -20.24 14.11
CA GLU A 213 -8.39 -20.35 15.54
C GLU A 213 -7.21 -21.27 15.84
N ARG A 214 -6.46 -21.70 14.83
CA ARG A 214 -5.47 -22.77 15.05
C ARG A 214 -4.12 -22.30 15.59
N GLU A 215 -3.73 -21.03 15.39
CA GLU A 215 -2.37 -20.59 15.69
C GLU A 215 -2.31 -19.08 16.00
N ARG A 216 -1.42 -18.71 16.91
CA ARG A 216 -1.18 -17.29 17.25
C ARG A 216 -0.15 -16.69 16.33
N ILE A 217 -0.53 -15.63 15.60
CA ILE A 217 0.40 -14.83 14.80
C ILE A 217 0.85 -13.58 15.58
N ILE A 218 2.12 -13.23 15.42
CA ILE A 218 2.73 -12.06 16.08
C ILE A 218 3.52 -11.29 15.02
N LEU A 219 3.44 -9.95 15.09
CA LEU A 219 4.26 -9.04 14.30
C LEU A 219 5.34 -8.44 15.21
N HIS A 220 6.57 -8.89 15.04
CA HIS A 220 7.73 -8.37 15.75
C HIS A 220 8.30 -7.14 15.06
N TYR A 221 8.55 -6.08 15.82
CA TYR A 221 9.23 -4.89 15.37
C TYR A 221 10.52 -4.69 16.14
N THR A 222 11.62 -4.59 15.43
CA THR A 222 12.94 -4.35 16.01
C THR A 222 13.53 -3.09 15.39
N SER A 223 13.96 -2.16 16.23
CA SER A 223 14.61 -0.92 15.81
C SER A 223 15.83 -0.65 16.70
N GLN A 224 16.90 -0.13 16.10
CA GLN A 224 18.06 0.35 16.84
C GLN A 224 17.71 1.52 17.77
N LEU A 225 16.62 2.26 17.47
CA LEU A 225 16.15 3.41 18.23
C LEU A 225 15.31 3.01 19.46
N GLN A 226 15.03 1.73 19.65
CA GLN A 226 14.30 1.23 20.80
C GLN A 226 15.02 1.49 22.13
N SER A 227 16.35 1.47 22.12
CA SER A 227 17.19 1.63 23.33
C SER A 227 18.26 2.71 23.18
N ASN A 228 18.40 3.33 22.01
CA ASN A 228 19.46 4.30 21.73
C ASN A 228 18.89 5.54 21.03
N SER A 229 19.54 6.69 21.19
CA SER A 229 19.26 7.84 20.33
C SER A 229 19.79 7.60 18.92
N TYR A 230 19.22 8.32 17.92
CA TYR A 230 19.77 8.25 16.55
C TYR A 230 21.23 8.67 16.49
N LEU A 231 21.66 9.66 17.27
CA LEU A 231 23.05 10.15 17.27
C LEU A 231 24.03 9.07 17.78
N ASP A 232 23.64 8.31 18.83
CA ASP A 232 24.44 7.19 19.34
C ASP A 232 24.56 6.08 18.28
N VAL A 233 23.44 5.75 17.63
CA VAL A 233 23.41 4.77 16.52
C VAL A 233 24.30 5.21 15.36
N ALA A 234 24.21 6.49 14.97
CA ALA A 234 25.03 7.05 13.88
C ALA A 234 26.51 7.05 14.22
N ALA A 235 26.88 7.43 15.46
CA ALA A 235 28.26 7.40 15.96
C ALA A 235 28.82 5.98 15.95
N HIS A 236 28.05 5.01 16.45
CA HIS A 236 28.44 3.60 16.47
C HIS A 236 28.65 3.02 15.06
N CYS A 237 27.80 3.43 14.12
CA CYS A 237 27.88 2.95 12.72
C CYS A 237 28.93 3.68 11.88
N ARG A 238 29.53 4.78 12.33
CA ARG A 238 30.36 5.71 11.55
C ARG A 238 31.46 5.00 10.74
N SER A 239 32.30 4.19 11.37
CA SER A 239 33.40 3.50 10.69
C SER A 239 32.88 2.52 9.62
N LYS A 240 31.78 1.83 9.90
CA LYS A 240 31.13 0.92 8.94
C LYS A 240 30.51 1.68 7.77
N ASP A 241 29.93 2.86 8.04
CA ASP A 241 29.31 3.72 7.03
C ASP A 241 30.35 4.24 6.03
N MET A 242 31.53 4.64 6.52
CA MET A 242 32.66 5.07 5.68
C MET A 242 33.17 3.93 4.78
N ILE A 243 33.34 2.73 5.33
CA ILE A 243 33.83 1.55 4.57
C ILE A 243 32.80 1.14 3.51
N LEU A 244 31.50 1.08 3.88
CA LEU A 244 30.43 0.60 2.99
C LEU A 244 29.81 1.71 2.13
N GLN A 245 30.25 2.96 2.31
CA GLN A 245 29.76 4.15 1.59
C GLN A 245 28.24 4.31 1.65
N ARG A 246 27.64 3.94 2.77
CA ARG A 246 26.20 4.02 3.00
C ARG A 246 25.85 3.99 4.49
N SER A 247 24.73 4.58 4.86
CA SER A 247 24.22 4.55 6.22
C SER A 247 23.75 3.15 6.62
N ASN A 248 24.25 2.65 7.74
CA ASN A 248 23.94 1.32 8.29
C ASN A 248 23.13 1.38 9.59
N GLY A 249 22.89 2.58 10.15
CA GLY A 249 22.09 2.80 11.34
C GLY A 249 20.90 3.71 11.12
N GLY A 250 19.79 3.44 11.82
CA GLY A 250 18.57 4.26 11.81
C GLY A 250 17.33 3.53 11.30
N ILE A 251 16.19 4.24 11.27
CA ILE A 251 14.85 3.69 10.98
C ILE A 251 14.70 3.02 9.62
N HIS A 252 15.56 3.30 8.67
CA HIS A 252 15.62 2.60 7.37
C HIS A 252 16.22 1.19 7.46
N LYS A 253 16.72 0.81 8.63
CA LYS A 253 17.20 -0.54 8.97
C LYS A 253 16.24 -1.31 9.88
N ASP A 254 15.15 -0.69 10.34
CA ASP A 254 14.16 -1.37 11.17
C ASP A 254 13.70 -2.67 10.54
N GLU A 255 13.46 -3.66 11.37
CA GLU A 255 13.03 -4.99 10.96
C GLU A 255 11.63 -5.29 11.44
N LEU A 256 10.86 -5.94 10.59
CA LEU A 256 9.52 -6.43 10.86
C LEU A 256 9.50 -7.90 10.49
N GLU A 257 9.15 -8.75 11.43
CA GLU A 257 9.07 -10.19 11.23
C GLU A 257 7.71 -10.73 11.67
N LEU A 258 7.15 -11.61 10.82
CA LEU A 258 5.94 -12.34 11.11
C LEU A 258 6.32 -13.68 11.73
N GLU A 259 5.81 -13.93 12.93
CA GLU A 259 5.99 -15.17 13.68
C GLU A 259 4.66 -15.86 13.87
N LEU A 260 4.64 -17.16 13.65
CA LEU A 260 3.48 -18.02 13.84
C LEU A 260 3.85 -19.21 14.74
N GLY A 261 3.14 -19.35 15.88
CA GLY A 261 3.43 -20.43 16.82
C GLY A 261 4.86 -20.45 17.35
N GLY A 262 5.54 -19.30 17.47
CA GLY A 262 6.93 -19.20 17.92
C GLY A 262 7.98 -19.40 16.82
N LEU A 263 7.56 -19.54 15.55
CA LEU A 263 8.46 -19.76 14.41
C LEU A 263 8.29 -18.67 13.35
N SER A 264 9.40 -18.31 12.67
CA SER A 264 9.37 -17.35 11.56
C SER A 264 8.45 -17.85 10.44
N LEU A 265 7.39 -17.10 10.13
CA LEU A 265 6.45 -17.42 9.06
C LEU A 265 7.15 -17.53 7.71
N ARG A 266 8.15 -16.69 7.46
CA ARG A 266 8.93 -16.68 6.22
C ARG A 266 9.67 -18.01 5.99
N LYS A 267 10.18 -18.63 7.05
CA LYS A 267 11.02 -19.85 6.97
C LYS A 267 10.21 -21.14 7.06
N TYR A 268 9.16 -21.13 7.87
CA TYR A 268 8.47 -22.36 8.29
C TYR A 268 6.97 -22.35 7.97
N GLY A 269 6.42 -21.23 7.51
CA GLY A 269 5.02 -21.11 7.19
C GLY A 269 4.59 -21.99 6.02
N SER A 270 3.48 -22.71 6.17
CA SER A 270 2.83 -23.37 5.05
C SER A 270 2.23 -22.36 4.07
N GLN A 271 1.98 -22.77 2.83
CA GLN A 271 1.35 -21.91 1.81
C GLN A 271 0.01 -21.35 2.30
N GLY A 272 -0.78 -22.16 2.99
CA GLY A 272 -2.06 -21.73 3.57
C GLY A 272 -1.90 -20.68 4.65
N GLN A 273 -0.95 -20.86 5.59
CA GLN A 273 -0.64 -19.91 6.66
C GLN A 273 -0.16 -18.56 6.09
N ILE A 274 0.68 -18.61 5.06
CA ILE A 274 1.17 -17.40 4.39
C ILE A 274 0.03 -16.63 3.73
N LYS A 275 -0.85 -17.32 2.99
CA LYS A 275 -2.01 -16.70 2.34
C LYS A 275 -2.98 -16.11 3.36
N SER A 276 -3.30 -16.85 4.44
CA SER A 276 -4.12 -16.34 5.54
C SER A 276 -3.51 -15.08 6.18
N SER A 277 -2.19 -15.07 6.38
CA SER A 277 -1.49 -13.92 6.96
C SER A 277 -1.52 -12.70 6.06
N LEU A 278 -1.40 -12.89 4.74
CA LEU A 278 -1.47 -11.78 3.77
C LEU A 278 -2.85 -11.15 3.73
N ILE A 279 -3.91 -11.97 3.66
CA ILE A 279 -5.28 -11.46 3.69
C ILE A 279 -5.54 -10.74 5.01
N ALA A 280 -5.12 -11.33 6.14
CA ALA A 280 -5.26 -10.72 7.46
C ALA A 280 -4.53 -9.38 7.58
N LEU A 281 -3.30 -9.26 7.05
CA LEU A 281 -2.55 -7.99 7.01
C LEU A 281 -3.33 -6.91 6.26
N LYS A 282 -3.91 -7.26 5.11
CA LYS A 282 -4.64 -6.32 4.27
C LYS A 282 -6.01 -5.95 4.87
N LEU A 283 -6.69 -6.90 5.52
CA LEU A 283 -7.92 -6.59 6.28
C LEU A 283 -7.60 -5.72 7.50
N ALA A 284 -6.49 -5.97 8.19
CA ALA A 284 -6.03 -5.11 9.29
C ALA A 284 -5.68 -3.69 8.79
N GLU A 285 -5.04 -3.56 7.62
CA GLU A 285 -4.83 -2.26 6.95
C GLU A 285 -6.17 -1.54 6.74
N TYR A 286 -7.17 -2.25 6.20
CA TYR A 286 -8.49 -1.70 5.96
C TYR A 286 -9.14 -1.19 7.26
N LYS A 287 -9.17 -2.03 8.30
CA LYS A 287 -9.75 -1.71 9.61
C LYS A 287 -9.04 -0.54 10.28
N TYR A 288 -7.71 -0.51 10.20
CA TYR A 288 -6.92 0.58 10.76
C TYR A 288 -7.24 1.91 10.06
N LEU A 289 -7.24 1.94 8.73
CA LEU A 289 -7.60 3.13 7.95
C LEU A 289 -9.03 3.58 8.25
N GLN A 290 -9.99 2.65 8.28
CA GLN A 290 -11.39 2.94 8.59
C GLN A 290 -11.52 3.60 9.98
N LYS A 291 -10.86 3.03 10.99
CA LYS A 291 -10.92 3.53 12.38
C LYS A 291 -10.35 4.94 12.52
N HIS A 292 -9.18 5.19 11.93
CA HIS A 292 -8.45 6.45 12.13
C HIS A 292 -8.88 7.58 11.20
N THR A 293 -9.59 7.28 10.12
CA THR A 293 -10.06 8.31 9.17
C THR A 293 -11.57 8.48 9.16
N SER A 294 -12.32 7.59 9.81
CA SER A 294 -13.78 7.51 9.76
C SER A 294 -14.33 7.40 8.32
N LYS A 295 -13.52 6.91 7.38
CA LYS A 295 -13.87 6.69 5.97
C LYS A 295 -13.80 5.20 5.66
N ASN A 296 -14.68 4.73 4.76
CA ASN A 296 -14.57 3.37 4.22
C ASN A 296 -13.69 3.39 2.97
N PRO A 297 -12.49 2.77 2.97
CA PRO A 297 -11.67 2.62 1.78
C PRO A 297 -12.39 1.84 0.66
N PHE A 298 -11.97 2.01 -0.59
CA PHE A 298 -12.23 0.99 -1.61
C PHE A 298 -11.52 -0.30 -1.22
N LEU A 299 -12.20 -1.44 -1.42
CA LEU A 299 -11.57 -2.76 -1.32
C LEU A 299 -11.35 -3.31 -2.72
N LEU A 300 -10.09 -3.49 -3.09
CA LEU A 300 -9.66 -3.93 -4.41
C LEU A 300 -9.10 -5.36 -4.30
N LEU A 301 -9.73 -6.33 -4.94
CA LEU A 301 -9.38 -7.74 -4.88
C LEU A 301 -8.90 -8.22 -6.25
N ASP A 302 -7.57 -8.38 -6.41
CA ASP A 302 -6.97 -8.77 -7.68
C ASP A 302 -6.69 -10.26 -7.74
N ASP A 303 -7.40 -10.97 -8.62
CA ASP A 303 -7.27 -12.42 -8.91
C ASP A 303 -7.11 -13.28 -7.63
N ILE A 304 -7.86 -12.91 -6.56
CA ILE A 304 -7.66 -13.46 -5.21
C ILE A 304 -7.97 -14.96 -5.17
N PHE A 305 -8.96 -15.44 -5.94
CA PHE A 305 -9.40 -16.84 -5.92
C PHE A 305 -8.41 -17.80 -6.58
N GLU A 306 -7.47 -17.33 -7.39
CA GLU A 306 -6.40 -18.18 -7.91
C GLU A 306 -5.39 -18.57 -6.83
N LYS A 307 -5.35 -17.82 -5.74
CA LYS A 307 -4.30 -17.93 -4.72
C LYS A 307 -4.78 -18.48 -3.39
N ILE A 308 -6.09 -18.58 -3.16
CA ILE A 308 -6.68 -19.11 -1.92
C ILE A 308 -7.47 -20.37 -2.22
N ASP A 309 -7.55 -21.27 -1.24
CA ASP A 309 -8.40 -22.45 -1.30
C ASP A 309 -9.87 -22.09 -1.03
N GLU A 310 -10.75 -23.03 -1.27
CA GLU A 310 -12.20 -22.82 -1.17
C GLU A 310 -12.64 -22.46 0.26
N GLU A 311 -12.06 -23.07 1.30
CA GLU A 311 -12.38 -22.80 2.69
C GLU A 311 -12.10 -21.32 3.03
N ARG A 312 -10.91 -20.81 2.66
CA ARG A 312 -10.53 -19.41 2.88
C ARG A 312 -11.33 -18.43 2.02
N ALA A 313 -11.69 -18.83 0.81
CA ALA A 313 -12.58 -18.03 -0.05
C ALA A 313 -13.96 -17.85 0.58
N GLN A 314 -14.52 -18.92 1.16
CA GLN A 314 -15.79 -18.86 1.88
C GLN A 314 -15.69 -17.97 3.13
N VAL A 315 -14.62 -18.11 3.92
CA VAL A 315 -14.40 -17.26 5.10
C VAL A 315 -14.28 -15.79 4.70
N LEU A 316 -13.49 -15.47 3.67
CA LEU A 316 -13.35 -14.10 3.16
C LEU A 316 -14.70 -13.54 2.69
N THR A 317 -15.51 -14.36 2.00
CA THR A 317 -16.85 -13.99 1.57
C THR A 317 -17.73 -13.62 2.77
N GLN A 318 -17.69 -14.41 3.84
CA GLN A 318 -18.43 -14.12 5.07
C GLN A 318 -17.96 -12.85 5.76
N ILE A 319 -16.64 -12.61 5.79
CA ILE A 319 -16.08 -11.38 6.33
C ILE A 319 -16.57 -10.16 5.54
N ILE A 320 -16.54 -10.23 4.19
CA ILE A 320 -16.99 -9.14 3.32
C ILE A 320 -18.50 -8.90 3.43
N LYS A 321 -19.29 -9.96 3.62
CA LYS A 321 -20.74 -9.88 3.83
C LYS A 321 -21.09 -9.19 5.14
N ASN A 322 -20.43 -9.57 6.22
CA ASN A 322 -20.79 -9.18 7.58
C ASN A 322 -20.20 -7.85 8.02
N ASP A 323 -19.04 -7.47 7.45
CA ASP A 323 -18.35 -6.25 7.82
C ASP A 323 -18.79 -5.07 6.93
N ASN A 324 -18.63 -3.87 7.47
CA ASN A 324 -18.97 -2.63 6.75
C ASN A 324 -17.80 -2.20 5.84
N PHE A 325 -17.68 -2.86 4.69
CA PHE A 325 -16.75 -2.41 3.65
C PHE A 325 -17.37 -1.30 2.78
N GLY A 326 -16.51 -0.46 2.21
CA GLY A 326 -16.91 0.48 1.15
C GLY A 326 -17.21 -0.24 -0.17
N GLN A 327 -17.12 0.48 -1.28
CA GLN A 327 -17.28 -0.14 -2.60
C GLN A 327 -16.14 -1.12 -2.89
N ILE A 328 -16.49 -2.27 -3.46
CA ILE A 328 -15.59 -3.41 -3.69
C ILE A 328 -15.41 -3.58 -5.20
N PHE A 329 -14.18 -3.72 -5.62
CA PHE A 329 -13.82 -4.11 -6.99
C PHE A 329 -13.08 -5.44 -6.93
N ILE A 330 -13.53 -6.42 -7.69
CA ILE A 330 -12.94 -7.76 -7.69
C ILE A 330 -12.70 -8.24 -9.11
N THR A 331 -11.54 -8.83 -9.35
CA THR A 331 -11.17 -9.39 -10.65
C THR A 331 -11.01 -10.90 -10.60
N ASP A 332 -11.36 -11.57 -11.69
CA ASP A 332 -11.10 -12.99 -11.91
C ASP A 332 -11.14 -13.30 -13.40
N THR A 333 -10.52 -14.41 -13.78
CA THR A 333 -10.65 -14.99 -15.14
C THR A 333 -11.95 -15.76 -15.34
N ASN A 334 -12.56 -16.24 -14.23
CA ASN A 334 -13.77 -17.06 -14.24
C ASN A 334 -15.00 -16.25 -13.80
N GLU A 335 -15.85 -15.91 -14.77
CA GLU A 335 -17.08 -15.14 -14.55
C GLU A 335 -18.05 -15.86 -13.59
N HIS A 336 -18.22 -17.18 -13.72
CA HIS A 336 -19.14 -17.94 -12.84
C HIS A 336 -18.70 -17.87 -11.37
N ARG A 337 -17.39 -17.92 -11.12
CA ARG A 337 -16.84 -17.80 -9.76
C ARG A 337 -17.09 -16.41 -9.18
N LEU A 338 -16.93 -15.35 -9.98
CA LEU A 338 -17.25 -13.97 -9.59
C LEU A 338 -18.75 -13.81 -9.27
N THR A 339 -19.62 -14.32 -10.14
CA THR A 339 -21.07 -14.27 -9.93
C THR A 339 -21.47 -14.96 -8.64
N ALA A 340 -20.99 -16.19 -8.41
CA ALA A 340 -21.25 -16.94 -7.17
C ALA A 340 -20.77 -16.18 -5.92
N PHE A 341 -19.61 -15.53 -6.00
CA PHE A 341 -19.10 -14.71 -4.90
C PHE A 341 -19.97 -13.48 -4.63
N CYS A 342 -20.38 -12.75 -5.68
CA CYS A 342 -21.23 -11.56 -5.55
C CYS A 342 -22.61 -11.93 -4.97
N GLU A 343 -23.20 -13.03 -5.43
CA GLU A 343 -24.46 -13.53 -4.91
C GLU A 343 -24.35 -13.93 -3.42
N ALA A 344 -23.25 -14.58 -3.04
CA ALA A 344 -23.01 -14.98 -1.64
C ALA A 344 -22.84 -13.78 -0.70
N ILE A 345 -22.24 -12.68 -1.17
CA ILE A 345 -22.15 -11.42 -0.42
C ILE A 345 -23.54 -10.80 -0.24
N GLY A 346 -24.43 -10.90 -1.23
CA GLY A 346 -25.80 -10.40 -1.17
C GLY A 346 -25.92 -8.88 -1.21
N LYS A 347 -24.93 -8.18 -1.77
CA LYS A 347 -24.95 -6.72 -2.05
C LYS A 347 -25.25 -6.48 -3.54
N PRO A 348 -25.83 -5.31 -3.92
CA PRO A 348 -25.97 -4.93 -5.32
C PRO A 348 -24.61 -5.00 -6.05
N TYR A 349 -24.59 -5.65 -7.21
CA TYR A 349 -23.38 -5.83 -7.98
C TYR A 349 -23.60 -5.67 -9.47
N THR A 350 -22.54 -5.26 -10.18
CA THR A 350 -22.45 -5.20 -11.65
C THR A 350 -21.26 -6.04 -12.09
N THR A 351 -21.44 -6.77 -13.18
CA THR A 351 -20.35 -7.52 -13.84
C THR A 351 -19.90 -6.78 -15.09
N LEU A 352 -18.60 -6.50 -15.17
CA LEU A 352 -17.91 -5.92 -16.31
C LEU A 352 -17.10 -7.02 -17.01
N LEU A 353 -17.42 -7.27 -18.30
CA LEU A 353 -16.68 -8.22 -19.12
C LEU A 353 -15.63 -7.49 -19.96
N LEU A 354 -14.37 -7.87 -19.80
CA LEU A 354 -13.27 -7.38 -20.64
C LEU A 354 -12.93 -8.42 -21.71
N ALA A 355 -12.85 -7.94 -22.95
CA ALA A 355 -12.52 -8.75 -24.12
C ALA A 355 -11.01 -9.03 -24.22
#